data_5116cba2b51cbd99a1311f1b1fcf1a22
#
_entry.id   5116cba2b51cbd99a1311f1b1fcf1a22
#
_cell.length_a   1.000
_cell.length_b   1.000
_cell.length_c   1.000
_cell.angle_alpha   90.00
_cell.angle_beta   90.00
_cell.angle_gamma   90.00
#
_symmetry.space_group_name_H-M   'P 1'
#
loop_
_entity.id
_entity.type
_entity.pdbx_description
1 polymer ?
#
loop_
_entity_poly.entity_id
_entity_poly.type
_entity_poly.pdbx_seq_one_letter_code
_entity_poly.pdbx_strand_id
1 'polypeptide(L)'
;MKEDAYWIKDQVKAHTKWFEESLPMIASENLISPLAKEMMISDFHDRYAEGLPGKRYYQGNIYVDKVELKCLELARKIFKAKF
;
A
#
# COMPACT_ATOMS: atom_id res chain seq x y z
N MET A 1 -12.97 -10.54 22.92
CA MET A 1 -12.37 -9.56 21.98
C MET A 1 -11.08 -10.06 21.36
N LYS A 2 -10.16 -10.60 22.13
CA LYS A 2 -8.91 -11.15 21.56
C LYS A 2 -9.20 -12.37 20.66
N GLU A 3 -10.11 -13.23 21.10
CA GLU A 3 -10.56 -14.38 20.34
C GLU A 3 -11.23 -13.96 19.01
N ASP A 4 -11.98 -12.87 19.03
CA ASP A 4 -12.63 -12.33 17.82
C ASP A 4 -11.60 -11.84 16.79
N ALA A 5 -10.52 -11.19 17.25
CA ALA A 5 -9.44 -10.77 16.39
C ALA A 5 -8.73 -11.96 15.72
N TYR A 6 -8.49 -13.03 16.46
CA TYR A 6 -7.91 -14.26 15.91
C TYR A 6 -8.87 -14.97 14.96
N TRP A 7 -10.16 -14.97 15.28
CA TRP A 7 -11.17 -15.50 14.35
C TRP A 7 -11.15 -14.75 13.02
N ILE A 8 -11.12 -13.41 13.06
CA ILE A 8 -11.03 -12.59 11.84
C ILE A 8 -9.76 -12.92 11.06
N LYS A 9 -8.62 -13.04 11.75
CA LYS A 9 -7.35 -13.43 11.12
C LYS A 9 -7.45 -14.77 10.40
N ASP A 10 -8.13 -15.74 11.01
CA ASP A 10 -8.34 -17.06 10.40
C ASP A 10 -9.23 -16.98 9.16
N GLN A 11 -10.28 -16.13 9.18
CA GLN A 11 -11.11 -15.89 8.00
C GLN A 11 -10.31 -15.28 6.86
N VAL A 12 -9.44 -14.32 7.15
CA VAL A 12 -8.54 -13.70 6.14
C VAL A 12 -7.63 -14.75 5.51
N LYS A 13 -7.05 -15.64 6.31
CA LYS A 13 -6.22 -16.74 5.81
C LYS A 13 -7.00 -17.71 4.93
N ALA A 14 -8.19 -18.10 5.37
CA ALA A 14 -9.08 -19.01 4.62
C ALA A 14 -9.48 -18.38 3.28
N HIS A 15 -9.82 -17.09 3.28
CA HIS A 15 -10.14 -16.33 2.07
C HIS A 15 -8.96 -16.32 1.09
N THR A 16 -7.75 -16.03 1.56
CA THR A 16 -6.55 -16.01 0.73
C THR A 16 -6.31 -17.37 0.07
N LYS A 17 -6.41 -18.44 0.86
CA LYS A 17 -6.27 -19.80 0.33
C LYS A 17 -7.31 -20.15 -0.72
N TRP A 18 -8.58 -19.76 -0.48
CA TRP A 18 -9.66 -19.97 -1.44
C TRP A 18 -9.33 -19.33 -2.79
N PHE A 19 -8.87 -18.07 -2.79
CA PHE A 19 -8.56 -17.36 -4.02
C PHE A 19 -7.28 -17.85 -4.70
N GLU A 20 -6.31 -18.39 -3.96
CA GLU A 20 -5.15 -19.07 -4.56
C GLU A 20 -5.53 -20.31 -5.38
N GLU A 21 -6.64 -20.96 -5.02
CA GLU A 21 -7.18 -22.15 -5.68
C GLU A 21 -8.32 -21.83 -6.66
N SER A 22 -8.57 -20.57 -6.95
CA SER A 22 -9.71 -20.10 -7.74
C SER A 22 -9.26 -19.26 -8.94
N LEU A 23 -10.15 -19.15 -9.93
CA LEU A 23 -9.99 -18.23 -11.06
C LEU A 23 -10.99 -17.08 -10.91
N PRO A 24 -10.59 -15.95 -10.31
CA PRO A 24 -11.46 -14.78 -10.21
C PRO A 24 -11.77 -14.21 -11.59
N MET A 25 -13.04 -13.97 -11.86
CA MET A 25 -13.53 -13.54 -13.18
C MET A 25 -14.00 -12.09 -13.21
N ILE A 26 -13.68 -11.31 -12.18
CA ILE A 26 -14.01 -9.87 -12.15
C ILE A 26 -12.86 -9.10 -12.79
N ALA A 27 -13.08 -8.58 -13.98
CA ALA A 27 -12.04 -7.97 -14.81
C ALA A 27 -11.43 -6.70 -14.21
N SER A 28 -12.16 -6.01 -13.32
CA SER A 28 -11.68 -4.79 -12.66
C SER A 28 -10.81 -5.04 -11.42
N GLU A 29 -10.71 -6.28 -10.96
CA GLU A 29 -9.83 -6.63 -9.85
C GLU A 29 -8.40 -6.80 -10.32
N ASN A 30 -7.45 -6.41 -9.47
CA ASN A 30 -6.03 -6.62 -9.73
C ASN A 30 -5.30 -7.00 -8.45
N LEU A 31 -4.28 -7.81 -8.58
CA LEU A 31 -3.47 -8.24 -7.45
C LEU A 31 -2.32 -7.26 -7.22
N ILE A 32 -2.15 -6.88 -5.97
CA ILE A 32 -0.99 -6.10 -5.54
C ILE A 32 0.19 -7.07 -5.40
N SER A 33 1.37 -6.69 -5.90
CA SER A 33 2.56 -7.53 -5.76
C SER A 33 2.92 -7.77 -4.28
N PRO A 34 3.53 -8.92 -3.94
CA PRO A 34 3.98 -9.17 -2.57
C PRO A 34 4.89 -8.08 -2.01
N LEU A 35 5.78 -7.55 -2.83
CA LEU A 35 6.69 -6.46 -2.43
C LEU A 35 5.93 -5.17 -2.10
N ALA A 36 4.93 -4.80 -2.90
CA ALA A 36 4.08 -3.64 -2.62
C ALA A 36 3.28 -3.83 -1.32
N LYS A 37 2.72 -5.02 -1.10
CA LYS A 37 2.01 -5.35 0.15
C LYS A 37 2.92 -5.22 1.37
N GLU A 38 4.15 -5.69 1.28
CA GLU A 38 5.14 -5.59 2.35
C GLU A 38 5.41 -4.14 2.73
N MET A 39 5.54 -3.25 1.76
CA MET A 39 5.75 -1.83 2.01
C MET A 39 4.52 -1.14 2.59
N MET A 40 3.32 -1.58 2.26
CA MET A 40 2.07 -1.04 2.82
C MET A 40 1.91 -1.36 4.31
N ILE A 41 2.41 -2.51 4.76
CA ILE A 41 2.38 -2.92 6.17
C ILE A 41 3.65 -2.41 6.84
N SER A 42 3.75 -1.10 6.99
CA SER A 42 4.91 -0.44 7.58
C SER A 42 4.46 0.73 8.44
N ASP A 43 5.40 1.35 9.13
CA ASP A 43 5.13 2.54 9.93
C ASP A 43 4.57 3.71 9.09
N PHE A 44 4.79 3.72 7.78
CA PHE A 44 4.17 4.70 6.87
C PHE A 44 2.64 4.69 6.96
N HIS A 45 2.06 3.52 7.22
CA HIS A 45 0.62 3.36 7.37
C HIS A 45 0.08 4.08 8.62
N ASP A 46 0.90 4.29 9.63
CA ASP A 46 0.51 4.79 10.94
C ASP A 46 0.73 6.29 11.13
N ARG A 47 1.26 7.00 10.13
CA ARG A 47 1.69 8.38 10.28
C ARG A 47 0.99 9.34 9.32
N TYR A 48 0.93 10.60 9.72
CA TYR A 48 0.50 11.69 8.86
C TYR A 48 1.66 12.25 8.05
N ALA A 49 1.42 12.48 6.77
CA ALA A 49 2.37 13.11 5.86
C ALA A 49 1.71 14.28 5.12
N GLU A 50 0.81 14.99 5.80
CA GLU A 50 0.08 16.09 5.22
C GLU A 50 1.01 17.22 4.77
N GLY A 51 0.76 17.75 3.57
CA GLY A 51 1.57 18.76 2.93
C GLY A 51 2.39 18.20 1.75
N LEU A 52 3.22 19.04 1.16
CA LEU A 52 4.09 18.65 0.05
C LEU A 52 5.49 18.25 0.57
N PRO A 53 6.26 17.45 -0.19
CA PRO A 53 7.63 17.15 0.17
C PRO A 53 8.43 18.41 0.51
N GLY A 54 9.12 18.40 1.64
CA GLY A 54 9.86 19.55 2.16
C GLY A 54 9.00 20.63 2.82
N LYS A 55 7.68 20.53 2.74
CA LYS A 55 6.73 21.50 3.32
C LYS A 55 5.61 20.81 4.09
N ARG A 56 5.97 19.79 4.87
CA ARG A 56 4.99 19.02 5.67
C ARG A 56 4.53 19.79 6.91
N TYR A 57 3.29 19.55 7.30
CA TYR A 57 2.75 20.09 8.56
C TYR A 57 3.30 19.36 9.78
N TYR A 58 3.77 18.14 9.61
CA TYR A 58 4.32 17.28 10.66
C TYR A 58 5.78 16.96 10.42
N GLN A 59 6.50 16.72 11.50
CA GLN A 59 7.92 16.33 11.43
C GLN A 59 8.07 14.82 11.18
N GLY A 60 9.29 14.39 10.84
CA GLY A 60 9.60 12.98 10.67
C GLY A 60 9.31 12.41 9.28
N ASN A 61 9.13 13.25 8.28
CA ASN A 61 8.76 12.84 6.93
C ASN A 61 9.94 12.80 5.92
N ILE A 62 11.17 12.73 6.41
CA ILE A 62 12.37 12.74 5.56
C ILE A 62 12.34 11.62 4.53
N TYR A 63 11.98 10.40 4.95
CA TYR A 63 11.91 9.24 4.07
C TYR A 63 10.63 9.20 3.24
N VAL A 64 9.52 9.65 3.81
CA VAL A 64 8.25 9.79 3.07
C VAL A 64 8.44 10.75 1.90
N ASP A 65 9.12 11.87 2.10
CA ASP A 65 9.44 12.83 1.05
C ASP A 65 10.24 12.18 -0.09
N LYS A 66 11.24 11.38 0.25
CA LYS A 66 12.04 10.66 -0.75
C LYS A 66 11.20 9.69 -1.57
N VAL A 67 10.31 8.95 -0.91
CA VAL A 67 9.42 7.99 -1.58
C VAL A 67 8.43 8.71 -2.49
N GLU A 68 7.79 9.77 -2.00
CA GLU A 68 6.83 10.54 -2.79
C GLU A 68 7.48 11.16 -4.03
N LEU A 69 8.64 11.78 -3.88
CA LEU A 69 9.39 12.34 -5.01
C LEU A 69 9.77 11.26 -6.03
N LYS A 70 10.17 10.09 -5.54
CA LYS A 70 10.49 8.95 -6.43
C LYS A 70 9.25 8.45 -7.16
N CYS A 71 8.11 8.38 -6.51
CA CYS A 71 6.85 8.00 -7.14
C CYS A 71 6.46 9.00 -8.26
N LEU A 72 6.62 10.30 -8.03
CA LEU A 72 6.38 11.33 -9.05
C LEU A 72 7.30 11.16 -10.26
N GLU A 73 8.59 10.93 -10.02
CA GLU A 73 9.57 10.65 -11.08
C GLU A 73 9.17 9.44 -11.93
N LEU A 74 8.83 8.34 -11.27
CA LEU A 74 8.46 7.10 -11.93
C LEU A 74 7.14 7.23 -12.70
N ALA A 75 6.16 7.92 -12.14
CA ALA A 75 4.88 8.17 -12.81
C ALA A 75 5.09 8.97 -14.10
N ARG A 76 5.89 10.04 -14.05
CA ARG A 76 6.22 10.82 -15.25
C ARG A 76 6.91 9.98 -16.32
N LYS A 77 7.84 9.12 -15.90
CA LYS A 77 8.59 8.24 -16.80
C LYS A 77 7.68 7.20 -17.46
N ILE A 78 6.83 6.53 -16.67
CA ILE A 78 5.95 5.45 -17.16
C ILE A 78 4.89 6.00 -18.10
N PHE A 79 4.25 7.08 -17.73
CA PHE A 79 3.15 7.67 -18.50
C PHE A 79 3.62 8.74 -19.50
N LYS A 80 4.92 9.01 -19.58
CA LYS A 80 5.51 10.06 -20.44
C LYS A 80 4.84 11.42 -20.22
N ALA A 81 4.45 11.70 -18.99
CA ALA A 81 3.77 12.92 -18.60
C ALA A 81 4.76 14.02 -18.26
N LYS A 82 4.40 15.26 -18.62
CA LYS A 82 5.23 16.43 -18.29
C LYS A 82 4.94 17.02 -16.91
N PHE A 83 3.80 16.69 -16.37
CA PHE A 83 3.31 17.18 -15.07
C PHE A 83 3.13 16.05 -14.08
#